data_5dc3636d6bd6b4aedd7259df596d7015
#
_entry.id   5dc3636d6bd6b4aedd7259df596d7015
#
_cell.length_a   1.000
_cell.length_b   1.000
_cell.length_c   1.000
_cell.angle_alpha   90.00
_cell.angle_beta   90.00
_cell.angle_gamma   90.00
#
_symmetry.space_group_name_H-M   'P 1'
#
loop_
_entity.id
_entity.type
_entity.pdbx_description
1 polymer ?
#
loop_
_entity_poly.entity_id
_entity_poly.type
_entity_poly.pdbx_seq_one_letter_code
_entity_poly.pdbx_strand_id
1 'polypeptide(L)'
;MNRIGNLLCITGFLIGWNCVGPPDPEHGLVENFPFVINTPNTFSFILRGENYSFEEDYALNLVVDNTFKVVTTFVVSDFVGNDTTVIRISQDSSKAWNTYSISSSPVSEVTIIDSVYFPPPDSIFFTGYKFTGILEFILSRVEP
;
A
#
# COMPACT_ATOMS: atom_id res chain seq x y z
N MET A 1 34.51 56.27 3.10
CA MET A 1 34.81 55.07 2.29
C MET A 1 34.33 53.84 3.01
N ASN A 2 33.56 52.95 2.34
CA ASN A 2 33.29 51.57 2.66
C ASN A 2 32.29 51.19 3.79
N ARG A 3 31.18 51.88 3.89
CA ARG A 3 30.03 51.36 4.70
C ARG A 3 28.96 50.63 3.84
N ILE A 4 29.01 50.82 2.53
CA ILE A 4 28.03 50.20 1.58
C ILE A 4 28.40 48.75 1.23
N GLY A 5 29.69 48.40 1.24
CA GLY A 5 30.16 47.04 0.93
C GLY A 5 29.77 45.98 1.95
N ASN A 6 29.71 46.34 3.23
CA ASN A 6 29.36 45.40 4.28
C ASN A 6 27.84 45.13 4.37
N LEU A 7 27.00 46.02 3.88
CA LEU A 7 25.54 45.81 3.89
C LEU A 7 25.10 44.80 2.80
N LEU A 8 25.81 44.81 1.68
CA LEU A 8 25.50 43.85 0.56
C LEU A 8 25.88 42.40 0.86
N CYS A 9 26.93 42.19 1.68
CA CYS A 9 27.31 40.80 2.09
C CYS A 9 26.34 40.20 3.12
N ILE A 10 25.74 41.02 3.99
CA ILE A 10 24.81 40.53 5.02
C ILE A 10 23.46 40.18 4.40
N THR A 11 23.02 40.92 3.36
CA THR A 11 21.76 40.63 2.67
C THR A 11 21.81 39.34 1.81
N GLY A 12 22.98 39.03 1.28
CA GLY A 12 23.19 37.77 0.50
C GLY A 12 23.17 36.52 1.35
N PHE A 13 23.51 36.58 2.63
CA PHE A 13 23.57 35.42 3.52
C PHE A 13 22.21 35.00 4.08
N LEU A 14 21.22 35.91 4.07
CA LEU A 14 19.89 35.67 4.60
C LEU A 14 18.95 34.99 3.57
N ILE A 15 19.31 34.97 2.29
CA ILE A 15 18.46 34.41 1.23
C ILE A 15 18.75 32.90 1.01
N GLY A 16 19.87 32.40 1.52
CA GLY A 16 20.32 31.01 1.30
C GLY A 16 19.70 29.92 2.20
N TRP A 17 18.88 30.30 3.20
CA TRP A 17 18.43 29.33 4.22
C TRP A 17 16.95 28.95 4.16
N ASN A 18 16.25 29.31 3.12
CA ASN A 18 14.86 28.94 2.92
C ASN A 18 14.71 27.70 2.01
N CYS A 19 15.64 26.76 2.04
CA CYS A 19 15.38 25.44 1.49
C CYS A 19 14.61 24.62 2.53
N VAL A 20 13.34 24.95 2.72
CA VAL A 20 12.42 24.06 3.42
C VAL A 20 12.20 22.88 2.46
N GLY A 21 12.71 21.72 2.82
CA GLY A 21 12.39 20.49 2.09
C GLY A 21 10.86 20.30 2.04
N PRO A 22 10.36 19.52 1.07
CA PRO A 22 8.95 19.19 1.07
C PRO A 22 8.57 18.60 2.44
N PRO A 23 7.39 18.95 2.97
CA PRO A 23 6.94 18.38 4.24
C PRO A 23 6.96 16.85 4.13
N ASP A 24 7.43 16.18 5.18
CA ASP A 24 7.36 14.72 5.24
C ASP A 24 5.91 14.30 5.07
N PRO A 25 5.62 13.29 4.23
CA PRO A 25 4.27 12.80 4.06
C PRO A 25 3.75 12.28 5.40
N GLU A 26 2.54 12.65 5.76
CA GLU A 26 1.86 12.06 6.91
C GLU A 26 1.86 10.53 6.76
N HIS A 27 2.19 9.80 7.81
CA HIS A 27 2.33 8.33 7.82
C HIS A 27 3.48 7.74 6.95
N GLY A 28 4.36 8.56 6.38
CA GLY A 28 5.47 8.08 5.55
C GLY A 28 5.05 7.49 4.18
N LEU A 29 3.77 7.53 3.84
CA LEU A 29 3.25 7.04 2.57
C LEU A 29 3.20 8.16 1.54
N VAL A 30 3.69 7.89 0.34
CA VAL A 30 3.53 8.77 -0.81
C VAL A 30 2.12 8.63 -1.34
N GLU A 31 1.45 9.76 -1.53
CA GLU A 31 0.09 9.80 -2.05
C GLU A 31 0.01 9.29 -3.49
N ASN A 32 -1.00 8.46 -3.77
CA ASN A 32 -1.25 7.85 -5.07
C ASN A 32 -0.09 7.00 -5.61
N PHE A 33 0.73 6.47 -4.71
CA PHE A 33 1.82 5.60 -5.07
C PHE A 33 1.82 4.37 -4.14
N PRO A 34 1.54 3.17 -4.65
CA PRO A 34 1.51 1.96 -3.84
C PRO A 34 2.91 1.57 -3.38
N PHE A 35 3.02 1.21 -2.11
CA PHE A 35 4.21 0.56 -1.55
C PHE A 35 4.00 -0.95 -1.53
N VAL A 36 4.89 -1.70 -2.18
CA VAL A 36 4.76 -3.15 -2.36
C VAL A 36 5.98 -3.89 -1.82
N ILE A 37 5.73 -4.91 -1.02
CA ILE A 37 6.71 -5.92 -0.63
C ILE A 37 6.24 -7.28 -1.18
N ASN A 38 7.10 -8.00 -1.89
CA ASN A 38 6.78 -9.30 -2.45
C ASN A 38 7.96 -10.27 -2.24
N THR A 39 7.91 -11.01 -1.17
CA THR A 39 8.96 -11.93 -0.70
C THR A 39 8.45 -13.38 -0.61
N PRO A 40 9.32 -14.37 -0.42
CA PRO A 40 8.90 -15.76 -0.20
C PRO A 40 8.02 -15.99 1.05
N ASN A 41 7.99 -15.05 1.97
CA ASN A 41 7.27 -15.19 3.24
C ASN A 41 6.03 -14.29 3.33
N THR A 42 6.03 -13.17 2.61
CA THR A 42 5.02 -12.13 2.77
C THR A 42 4.87 -11.34 1.48
N PHE A 43 3.63 -11.07 1.12
CA PHE A 43 3.25 -10.01 0.20
C PHE A 43 2.56 -8.89 1.00
N SER A 44 2.90 -7.64 0.72
CA SER A 44 2.25 -6.47 1.30
C SER A 44 2.01 -5.42 0.23
N PHE A 45 0.82 -4.84 0.24
CA PHE A 45 0.42 -3.73 -0.60
C PHE A 45 -0.17 -2.65 0.31
N ILE A 46 0.41 -1.46 0.30
CA ILE A 46 -0.03 -0.33 1.08
C ILE A 46 -0.22 0.86 0.14
N LEU A 47 -1.38 1.49 0.19
CA LEU A 47 -1.72 2.61 -0.65
C LEU A 47 -2.42 3.70 0.17
N ARG A 48 -1.92 4.94 0.09
CA ARG A 48 -2.65 6.15 0.42
C ARG A 48 -3.18 6.75 -0.88
N GLY A 49 -4.51 6.65 -1.08
CA GLY A 49 -5.18 7.19 -2.27
C GLY A 49 -5.86 8.52 -1.99
N GLU A 50 -5.81 9.42 -2.97
CA GLU A 50 -6.59 10.64 -3.02
C GLU A 50 -7.22 10.75 -4.41
N ASN A 51 -8.51 10.39 -4.52
CA ASN A 51 -9.23 10.31 -5.80
C ASN A 51 -8.49 9.45 -6.87
N TYR A 52 -7.87 8.37 -6.43
CA TYR A 52 -6.95 7.57 -7.23
C TYR A 52 -7.64 6.37 -7.86
N SER A 53 -7.44 6.19 -9.17
CA SER A 53 -7.90 4.99 -9.88
C SER A 53 -6.70 4.15 -10.27
N PHE A 54 -6.75 2.87 -9.95
CA PHE A 54 -5.65 1.92 -10.15
C PHE A 54 -6.15 0.55 -10.55
N GLU A 55 -5.30 -0.14 -11.27
CA GLU A 55 -5.44 -1.54 -11.65
C GLU A 55 -4.04 -2.15 -11.62
N GLU A 56 -3.79 -3.02 -10.64
CA GLU A 56 -2.49 -3.59 -10.35
C GLU A 56 -2.59 -5.11 -10.24
N ASP A 57 -1.68 -5.82 -10.90
CA ASP A 57 -1.59 -7.27 -10.89
C ASP A 57 -0.17 -7.70 -10.48
N TYR A 58 -0.10 -8.59 -9.49
CA TYR A 58 1.16 -9.08 -8.95
C TYR A 58 1.20 -10.60 -8.93
N ALA A 59 2.19 -11.17 -9.62
CA ALA A 59 2.58 -12.56 -9.37
C ALA A 59 3.20 -12.67 -7.97
N LEU A 60 2.73 -13.61 -7.16
CA LEU A 60 3.19 -13.78 -5.79
C LEU A 60 4.49 -14.60 -5.74
N ASN A 61 5.47 -14.11 -5.00
CA ASN A 61 6.69 -14.85 -4.69
C ASN A 61 6.54 -15.76 -3.45
N LEU A 62 5.34 -15.82 -2.89
CA LEU A 62 5.05 -16.55 -1.66
C LEU A 62 5.31 -18.04 -1.84
N VAL A 63 6.16 -18.62 -1.00
CA VAL A 63 6.46 -20.05 -0.99
C VAL A 63 5.71 -20.70 0.15
N VAL A 64 4.70 -21.47 -0.19
CA VAL A 64 3.84 -22.18 0.77
C VAL A 64 3.86 -23.68 0.46
N ASP A 65 4.19 -24.48 1.46
CA ASP A 65 4.04 -25.91 1.41
C ASP A 65 2.86 -26.38 2.30
N ASN A 66 2.65 -27.66 2.38
CA ASN A 66 1.51 -28.25 3.09
C ASN A 66 1.56 -28.07 4.62
N THR A 67 2.63 -27.52 5.16
CA THR A 67 2.80 -27.30 6.61
C THR A 67 2.44 -25.88 7.03
N PHE A 68 2.42 -24.91 6.12
CA PHE A 68 2.13 -23.52 6.44
C PHE A 68 0.65 -23.18 6.35
N LYS A 69 0.27 -22.17 7.11
CA LYS A 69 -1.00 -21.46 6.93
C LYS A 69 -0.75 -20.14 6.22
N VAL A 70 -1.73 -19.71 5.46
CA VAL A 70 -1.72 -18.38 4.85
C VAL A 70 -2.71 -17.50 5.62
N VAL A 71 -2.21 -16.39 6.08
CA VAL A 71 -2.99 -15.36 6.79
C VAL A 71 -3.09 -14.14 5.93
N THR A 72 -4.30 -13.68 5.70
CA THR A 72 -4.58 -12.42 5.04
C THR A 72 -5.03 -11.41 6.09
N THR A 73 -4.40 -10.24 6.09
CA THR A 73 -4.83 -9.08 6.87
C THR A 73 -5.20 -7.98 5.90
N PHE A 74 -6.39 -7.41 6.08
CA PHE A 74 -6.93 -6.38 5.24
C PHE A 74 -7.49 -5.26 6.12
N VAL A 75 -6.97 -4.05 5.95
CA VAL A 75 -7.39 -2.86 6.70
C VAL A 75 -7.63 -1.71 5.74
N VAL A 76 -8.73 -1.02 5.94
CA VAL A 76 -9.02 0.24 5.25
C VAL A 76 -9.40 1.28 6.27
N SER A 77 -8.76 2.42 6.22
CA SER A 77 -9.07 3.59 7.04
C SER A 77 -9.28 4.82 6.17
N ASP A 78 -9.98 5.81 6.73
CA ASP A 78 -10.25 7.11 6.11
C ASP A 78 -10.88 7.03 4.71
N PHE A 79 -11.59 5.93 4.44
CA PHE A 79 -12.23 5.73 3.15
C PHE A 79 -13.37 6.72 2.94
N VAL A 80 -13.27 7.45 1.83
CA VAL A 80 -14.29 8.35 1.33
C VAL A 80 -14.58 7.96 -0.11
N GLY A 81 -15.78 7.47 -0.40
CA GLY A 81 -16.16 7.08 -1.75
C GLY A 81 -17.43 6.26 -1.77
N ASN A 82 -18.00 6.10 -2.95
CA ASN A 82 -19.19 5.31 -3.19
C ASN A 82 -18.92 4.09 -4.07
N ASP A 83 -17.65 3.83 -4.41
CA ASP A 83 -17.30 2.86 -5.43
C ASP A 83 -16.47 1.69 -4.95
N THR A 84 -16.56 0.65 -5.74
CA THR A 84 -16.02 -0.66 -5.49
C THR A 84 -14.52 -0.69 -5.71
N THR A 85 -13.76 -0.56 -4.64
CA THR A 85 -12.40 -1.05 -4.63
C THR A 85 -12.43 -2.54 -4.33
N VAL A 86 -11.82 -3.34 -5.19
CA VAL A 86 -11.83 -4.80 -5.10
C VAL A 86 -10.42 -5.32 -5.05
N ILE A 87 -10.17 -6.24 -4.13
CA ILE A 87 -8.95 -7.04 -4.07
C ILE A 87 -9.33 -8.49 -4.35
N ARG A 88 -8.71 -9.07 -5.36
CA ARG A 88 -8.92 -10.46 -5.72
C ARG A 88 -7.61 -11.22 -5.61
N ILE A 89 -7.61 -12.27 -4.82
CA ILE A 89 -6.53 -13.23 -4.71
C ILE A 89 -6.90 -14.41 -5.62
N SER A 90 -6.00 -14.82 -6.48
CA SER A 90 -6.21 -15.91 -7.42
C SER A 90 -5.20 -17.02 -7.20
N GLN A 91 -5.59 -18.22 -7.54
CA GLN A 91 -4.76 -19.42 -7.48
C GLN A 91 -4.29 -19.88 -8.86
N ASP A 92 -4.77 -19.32 -9.85
CA ASP A 92 -4.54 -19.53 -11.27
C ASP A 92 -5.40 -18.45 -11.94
N SER A 93 -5.01 -17.94 -13.03
CA SER A 93 -5.66 -16.82 -13.71
C SER A 93 -7.18 -17.01 -13.93
N SER A 94 -7.70 -18.20 -13.70
CA SER A 94 -9.11 -18.56 -13.91
C SER A 94 -9.93 -18.72 -12.63
N LYS A 95 -9.30 -18.82 -11.44
CA LYS A 95 -10.01 -19.17 -10.20
C LYS A 95 -9.69 -18.21 -9.06
N ALA A 96 -10.65 -17.38 -8.70
CA ALA A 96 -10.53 -16.53 -7.51
C ALA A 96 -10.46 -17.39 -6.23
N TRP A 97 -9.43 -17.13 -5.43
CA TRP A 97 -9.22 -17.78 -4.14
C TRP A 97 -9.98 -17.04 -3.04
N ASN A 98 -9.90 -15.72 -3.05
CA ASN A 98 -10.70 -14.83 -2.21
C ASN A 98 -10.92 -13.49 -2.89
N THR A 99 -11.97 -12.77 -2.50
CA THR A 99 -12.28 -11.44 -3.01
C THR A 99 -12.76 -10.55 -1.87
N TYR A 100 -12.12 -9.42 -1.71
CA TYR A 100 -12.49 -8.38 -0.76
C TYR A 100 -13.07 -7.19 -1.51
N SER A 101 -14.18 -6.66 -1.03
CA SER A 101 -14.81 -5.46 -1.59
C SER A 101 -14.88 -4.38 -0.53
N ILE A 102 -14.41 -3.19 -0.85
CA ILE A 102 -14.46 -2.03 0.04
C ILE A 102 -15.71 -1.23 -0.28
N SER A 103 -16.58 -1.07 0.68
CA SER A 103 -17.81 -0.28 0.56
C SER A 103 -18.01 0.72 1.71
N SER A 104 -17.19 0.65 2.73
CA SER A 104 -17.28 1.51 3.92
C SER A 104 -15.93 1.60 4.64
N SER A 105 -15.84 2.48 5.61
CA SER A 105 -14.69 2.62 6.51
C SER A 105 -15.19 2.74 7.97
N PRO A 106 -14.45 2.24 8.96
CA PRO A 106 -13.27 1.39 8.81
C PRO A 106 -13.64 -0.06 8.43
N VAL A 107 -12.77 -0.69 7.65
CA VAL A 107 -12.81 -2.13 7.41
C VAL A 107 -11.56 -2.74 8.03
N SER A 108 -11.73 -3.80 8.77
CA SER A 108 -10.62 -4.64 9.24
C SER A 108 -11.05 -6.09 9.18
N GLU A 109 -10.37 -6.86 8.37
CA GLU A 109 -10.66 -8.28 8.19
C GLU A 109 -9.36 -9.09 8.25
N VAL A 110 -9.39 -10.18 9.01
CA VAL A 110 -8.30 -11.15 9.08
C VAL A 110 -8.86 -12.51 8.73
N THR A 111 -8.34 -13.10 7.67
CA THR A 111 -8.73 -14.44 7.21
C THR A 111 -7.53 -15.38 7.32
N ILE A 112 -7.73 -16.52 7.95
CA ILE A 112 -6.74 -17.58 8.06
C ILE A 112 -7.18 -18.72 7.16
N ILE A 113 -6.31 -19.14 6.25
CA ILE A 113 -6.59 -20.26 5.33
C ILE A 113 -5.53 -21.33 5.55
N ASP A 114 -6.01 -22.53 5.81
CA ASP A 114 -5.15 -23.70 5.96
C ASP A 114 -4.79 -24.20 4.57
N SER A 115 -3.51 -24.15 4.22
CA SER A 115 -3.00 -24.55 2.91
C SER A 115 -3.12 -26.08 2.63
N VAL A 116 -3.41 -26.86 3.65
CA VAL A 116 -3.64 -28.33 3.50
C VAL A 116 -4.82 -28.62 2.58
N TYR A 117 -5.79 -27.72 2.49
CA TYR A 117 -7.03 -27.93 1.72
C TYR A 117 -7.08 -27.17 0.40
N PHE A 118 -6.17 -26.19 0.22
CA PHE A 118 -6.17 -25.34 -0.96
C PHE A 118 -4.74 -25.14 -1.46
N PRO A 119 -4.48 -25.28 -2.75
CA PRO A 119 -3.18 -24.86 -3.27
C PRO A 119 -2.98 -23.35 -3.02
N PRO A 120 -1.73 -22.91 -2.80
CA PRO A 120 -1.43 -21.52 -2.47
C PRO A 120 -1.85 -20.58 -3.61
N PRO A 121 -2.18 -19.32 -3.29
CA PRO A 121 -2.42 -18.33 -4.31
C PRO A 121 -1.14 -18.01 -5.08
N ASP A 122 -1.25 -17.78 -6.38
CA ASP A 122 -0.14 -17.44 -7.27
C ASP A 122 -0.14 -15.97 -7.72
N SER A 123 -1.28 -15.30 -7.60
CA SER A 123 -1.42 -13.92 -8.02
C SER A 123 -2.42 -13.15 -7.18
N ILE A 124 -2.27 -11.83 -7.18
CA ILE A 124 -3.19 -10.91 -6.52
C ILE A 124 -3.45 -9.70 -7.40
N PHE A 125 -4.71 -9.34 -7.53
CA PHE A 125 -5.18 -8.24 -8.34
C PHE A 125 -5.89 -7.20 -7.48
N PHE A 126 -5.53 -5.95 -7.67
CA PHE A 126 -6.13 -4.79 -7.03
C PHE A 126 -6.77 -3.89 -8.08
N THR A 127 -8.01 -3.50 -7.87
CA THR A 127 -8.65 -2.48 -8.68
C THR A 127 -9.39 -1.49 -7.81
N GLY A 128 -9.24 -0.21 -8.10
CA GLY A 128 -9.92 0.87 -7.42
C GLY A 128 -10.31 1.98 -8.39
N TYR A 129 -11.48 2.55 -8.17
CA TYR A 129 -11.95 3.70 -8.92
C TYR A 129 -12.18 4.88 -7.98
N LYS A 130 -11.41 5.97 -8.20
CA LYS A 130 -11.46 7.18 -7.38
C LYS A 130 -11.34 6.90 -5.87
N PHE A 131 -10.49 5.97 -5.54
CA PHE A 131 -10.26 5.59 -4.13
C PHE A 131 -9.64 6.76 -3.38
N THR A 132 -10.22 7.08 -2.23
CA THR A 132 -9.66 8.00 -1.24
C THR A 132 -9.63 7.28 0.10
N GLY A 133 -8.46 7.23 0.73
CA GLY A 133 -8.23 6.55 2.00
C GLY A 133 -6.88 5.85 2.08
N ILE A 134 -6.71 5.06 3.13
CA ILE A 134 -5.53 4.22 3.32
C ILE A 134 -5.97 2.76 3.22
N LEU A 135 -5.33 2.01 2.33
CA LEU A 135 -5.51 0.60 2.09
C LEU A 135 -4.24 -0.14 2.50
N GLU A 136 -4.37 -1.09 3.41
CA GLU A 136 -3.30 -1.98 3.82
C GLU A 136 -3.75 -3.43 3.60
N PHE A 137 -3.02 -4.15 2.78
CA PHE A 137 -3.24 -5.56 2.52
C PHE A 137 -1.96 -6.34 2.75
N ILE A 138 -2.03 -7.37 3.59
CA ILE A 138 -0.89 -8.23 3.90
C ILE A 138 -1.32 -9.69 3.75
N LEU A 139 -0.53 -10.44 3.00
CA LEU A 139 -0.66 -11.88 2.85
C LEU A 139 0.63 -12.52 3.36
N SER A 140 0.56 -13.32 4.40
CA SER A 140 1.73 -13.92 5.03
C SER A 140 1.57 -15.41 5.21
N ARG A 141 2.66 -16.16 5.03
CA ARG A 141 2.72 -17.53 5.52
C ARG A 141 3.04 -17.53 7.01
N VAL A 142 2.42 -18.42 7.74
CA VAL A 142 2.64 -18.61 9.18
C VAL A 142 2.91 -20.07 9.42
N GLU A 143 3.94 -20.34 10.22
CA GLU A 143 4.23 -21.70 10.72
C GLU A 143 3.10 -22.15 11.67
N PRO A 144 2.75 -23.43 11.66
CA PRO A 144 1.70 -23.97 12.53
C PRO A 144 2.04 -23.91 14.01
#